data_fc46c674e138bc7f23114e4a9ecdb49f
#
_entry.id   fc46c674e138bc7f23114e4a9ecdb49f
#
_cell.length_a   1.000
_cell.length_b   1.000
_cell.length_c   1.000
_cell.angle_alpha   90.00
_cell.angle_beta   90.00
_cell.angle_gamma   90.00
#
_symmetry.space_group_name_H-M   'P 1'
#
loop_
_entity.id
_entity.type
_entity.pdbx_description
1 polymer ?
#
loop_
_entity_poly.entity_id
_entity_poly.type
_entity_poly.pdbx_seq_one_letter_code
_entity_poly.pdbx_strand_id
1 'polypeptide(L)'
;MLKFISLSSGSSGNCYYLNCDGYGIIIDLGIGIRAFKKHCSDYGIKLAEINAMLVTHDHTDHVKAVGVLSQAFRVPAYTSEKVHHSIQLNHFVSKKVPTDLQHIINHGETFALGPFQITSFAVPHDSAENNGYIIKADNKCLVLMTDIGHFTDEMPDIIKQATHLIIESNYDERMLACGRYPLRLQKRISSGYGHVSNRQTAQFLAQHINAQLTKHIWLCHLSAENNIPRIALEASTAALTEIGLNVNTNDGIKVEVLARRTPSLMTEL
;
A
#
# COMPACT_ATOMS: atom_id res chain seq x y z
N MET A 1 -6.86 1.58 20.26
CA MET A 1 -6.31 0.32 19.68
C MET A 1 -6.34 0.42 18.16
N LEU A 2 -5.18 0.30 17.53
CA LEU A 2 -5.04 0.39 16.07
C LEU A 2 -5.26 -0.97 15.41
N LYS A 3 -6.14 -1.02 14.41
CA LYS A 3 -6.46 -2.23 13.63
C LYS A 3 -6.15 -2.00 12.15
N PHE A 4 -5.70 -3.06 11.50
CA PHE A 4 -5.39 -3.08 10.06
C PHE A 4 -6.00 -4.29 9.37
N ILE A 5 -6.47 -4.11 8.15
CA ILE A 5 -6.84 -5.17 7.22
C ILE A 5 -6.56 -4.73 5.78
N SER A 6 -5.94 -5.60 4.99
CA SER A 6 -5.90 -5.46 3.53
C SER A 6 -7.16 -6.09 2.95
N LEU A 7 -7.94 -5.34 2.22
CA LEU A 7 -9.13 -5.86 1.53
C LEU A 7 -8.78 -6.44 0.15
N SER A 8 -7.68 -5.97 -0.44
CA SER A 8 -7.13 -6.43 -1.71
C SER A 8 -5.76 -5.78 -1.93
N SER A 9 -4.81 -6.47 -2.57
CA SER A 9 -3.46 -5.95 -2.83
C SER A 9 -2.87 -6.49 -4.13
N GLY A 10 -2.99 -5.73 -5.22
CA GLY A 10 -2.42 -6.09 -6.55
C GLY A 10 -3.14 -5.41 -7.71
N SER A 11 -2.68 -5.64 -8.93
CA SER A 11 -3.14 -4.99 -10.18
C SER A 11 -4.65 -5.13 -10.48
N SER A 12 -5.40 -5.93 -9.73
CA SER A 12 -6.87 -6.02 -9.86
C SER A 12 -7.62 -5.07 -8.92
N GLY A 13 -6.91 -4.43 -8.01
CA GLY A 13 -7.40 -3.42 -7.07
C GLY A 13 -6.68 -3.48 -5.74
N ASN A 14 -6.34 -2.32 -5.22
CA ASN A 14 -5.71 -2.12 -3.93
C ASN A 14 -6.69 -1.42 -2.99
N CYS A 15 -6.76 -1.88 -1.76
CA CYS A 15 -7.59 -1.26 -0.73
C CYS A 15 -7.15 -1.74 0.65
N TYR A 16 -6.76 -0.82 1.49
CA TYR A 16 -6.34 -1.08 2.86
C TYR A 16 -7.22 -0.26 3.82
N TYR A 17 -7.56 -0.84 4.96
CA TYR A 17 -8.34 -0.17 5.98
C TYR A 17 -7.59 -0.15 7.31
N LEU A 18 -7.57 1.00 7.93
CA LEU A 18 -7.08 1.24 9.28
C LEU A 18 -8.21 1.79 10.15
N ASN A 19 -8.27 1.35 11.39
CA ASN A 19 -9.20 1.89 12.38
C ASN A 19 -8.49 2.09 13.72
N CYS A 20 -8.65 3.25 14.29
CA CYS A 20 -8.21 3.53 15.65
C CYS A 20 -9.41 4.06 16.44
N ASP A 21 -9.89 3.26 17.41
CA ASP A 21 -10.96 3.61 18.33
C ASP A 21 -12.24 4.17 17.65
N GLY A 22 -12.67 3.52 16.56
CA GLY A 22 -13.88 3.88 15.82
C GLY A 22 -13.67 4.95 14.74
N TYR A 23 -12.47 5.50 14.59
CA TYR A 23 -12.11 6.38 13.48
C TYR A 23 -11.40 5.57 12.39
N GLY A 24 -12.06 5.36 11.26
CA GLY A 24 -11.52 4.56 10.15
C GLY A 24 -10.98 5.42 9.02
N ILE A 25 -9.88 5.00 8.41
CA ILE A 25 -9.34 5.53 7.17
C ILE A 25 -9.11 4.42 6.15
N ILE A 26 -9.25 4.75 4.88
CA ILE A 26 -8.95 3.85 3.76
C ILE A 26 -7.71 4.38 3.05
N ILE A 27 -6.82 3.47 2.62
CA ILE A 27 -5.75 3.80 1.69
C ILE A 27 -6.07 3.08 0.38
N ASP A 28 -6.29 3.85 -0.66
CA ASP A 28 -6.77 3.44 -1.97
C ASP A 28 -8.14 2.74 -1.98
N LEU A 29 -8.85 2.83 -3.08
CA LEU A 29 -10.08 2.11 -3.33
C LEU A 29 -10.15 1.67 -4.80
N GLY A 30 -9.20 0.81 -5.17
CA GLY A 30 -9.08 0.25 -6.52
C GLY A 30 -10.02 -0.90 -6.81
N ILE A 31 -10.64 -1.49 -5.79
CA ILE A 31 -11.68 -2.50 -5.95
C ILE A 31 -13.04 -1.85 -6.25
N GLY A 32 -13.93 -2.60 -6.89
CA GLY A 32 -15.27 -2.11 -7.16
C GLY A 32 -16.08 -1.89 -5.87
N ILE A 33 -16.94 -0.85 -5.85
CA ILE A 33 -17.73 -0.47 -4.66
C ILE A 33 -18.58 -1.60 -4.09
N ARG A 34 -19.07 -2.53 -4.94
CA ARG A 34 -19.86 -3.69 -4.48
C ARG A 34 -19.00 -4.66 -3.68
N ALA A 35 -17.81 -4.98 -4.18
CA ALA A 35 -16.84 -5.83 -3.48
C ALA A 35 -16.40 -5.17 -2.17
N PHE A 36 -16.08 -3.89 -2.19
CA PHE A 36 -15.75 -3.11 -1.01
C PHE A 36 -16.83 -3.20 0.08
N LYS A 37 -18.10 -2.90 -0.26
CA LYS A 37 -19.21 -3.00 0.69
C LYS A 37 -19.41 -4.42 1.23
N LYS A 38 -19.24 -5.44 0.37
CA LYS A 38 -19.28 -6.83 0.80
C LYS A 38 -18.19 -7.12 1.83
N HIS A 39 -16.95 -6.74 1.55
CA HIS A 39 -15.84 -6.92 2.50
C HIS A 39 -16.08 -6.17 3.80
N CYS A 40 -16.57 -4.93 3.75
CA CYS A 40 -16.93 -4.20 4.96
C CYS A 40 -17.95 -4.98 5.82
N SER A 41 -18.99 -5.52 5.18
CA SER A 41 -20.01 -6.33 5.87
C SER A 41 -19.40 -7.62 6.46
N ASP A 42 -18.61 -8.35 5.68
CA ASP A 42 -18.02 -9.64 6.07
C ASP A 42 -17.06 -9.51 7.27
N TYR A 43 -16.38 -8.35 7.38
CA TYR A 43 -15.37 -8.08 8.41
C TYR A 43 -15.83 -7.09 9.50
N GLY A 44 -17.12 -6.75 9.53
CA GLY A 44 -17.69 -5.86 10.55
C GLY A 44 -17.22 -4.41 10.47
N ILE A 45 -16.72 -3.96 9.30
CA ILE A 45 -16.32 -2.58 9.06
C ILE A 45 -17.56 -1.74 8.83
N LYS A 46 -17.83 -0.78 9.70
CA LYS A 46 -18.96 0.12 9.57
C LYS A 46 -18.63 1.26 8.62
N LEU A 47 -19.40 1.41 7.55
CA LEU A 47 -19.19 2.49 6.57
C LEU A 47 -19.26 3.89 7.22
N ALA A 48 -20.06 4.05 8.27
CA ALA A 48 -20.17 5.30 9.01
C ALA A 48 -18.91 5.67 9.82
N GLU A 49 -18.03 4.70 10.08
CA GLU A 49 -16.75 4.94 10.77
C GLU A 49 -15.61 5.30 9.79
N ILE A 50 -15.86 5.28 8.47
CA ILE A 50 -14.88 5.66 7.46
C ILE A 50 -14.90 7.18 7.30
N ASN A 51 -13.87 7.83 7.80
CA ASN A 51 -13.80 9.29 7.92
C ASN A 51 -12.95 9.94 6.81
N ALA A 52 -12.01 9.20 6.22
CA ALA A 52 -11.13 9.72 5.17
C ALA A 52 -10.62 8.60 4.25
N MET A 53 -10.21 9.00 3.05
CA MET A 53 -9.43 8.17 2.12
C MET A 53 -8.09 8.85 1.86
N LEU A 54 -7.01 8.10 1.98
CA LEU A 54 -5.70 8.46 1.43
C LEU A 54 -5.58 7.81 0.05
N VAL A 55 -5.07 8.52 -0.94
CA VAL A 55 -4.86 7.96 -2.27
C VAL A 55 -3.39 8.04 -2.62
N THR A 56 -2.80 6.88 -2.98
CA THR A 56 -1.39 6.81 -3.35
C THR A 56 -1.14 7.48 -4.69
N HIS A 57 -1.81 7.03 -5.74
CA HIS A 57 -1.65 7.56 -7.10
C HIS A 57 -2.90 7.32 -7.97
N ASP A 58 -2.86 7.72 -9.23
CA ASP A 58 -4.02 7.84 -10.12
C ASP A 58 -4.32 6.59 -10.97
N HIS A 59 -3.57 5.49 -10.84
CA HIS A 59 -3.86 4.27 -11.58
C HIS A 59 -5.20 3.66 -11.17
N THR A 60 -5.91 3.08 -12.13
CA THR A 60 -7.29 2.61 -11.94
C THR A 60 -7.45 1.56 -10.85
N ASP A 61 -6.45 0.72 -10.64
CA ASP A 61 -6.43 -0.28 -9.56
C ASP A 61 -6.16 0.31 -8.16
N HIS A 62 -6.03 1.64 -8.06
CA HIS A 62 -5.99 2.40 -6.80
C HIS A 62 -7.20 3.33 -6.63
N VAL A 63 -7.77 3.84 -7.72
CA VAL A 63 -8.78 4.92 -7.62
C VAL A 63 -10.17 4.58 -8.15
N LYS A 64 -10.40 3.36 -8.63
CA LYS A 64 -11.61 2.94 -9.33
C LYS A 64 -12.93 3.33 -8.65
N ALA A 65 -13.01 3.27 -7.33
CA ALA A 65 -14.22 3.55 -6.58
C ALA A 65 -14.09 4.70 -5.56
N VAL A 66 -12.94 5.42 -5.54
CA VAL A 66 -12.70 6.57 -4.64
C VAL A 66 -13.81 7.60 -4.78
N GLY A 67 -14.11 8.08 -5.99
CA GLY A 67 -15.17 9.04 -6.22
C GLY A 67 -16.58 8.51 -5.91
N VAL A 68 -16.80 7.20 -6.08
CA VAL A 68 -18.09 6.59 -5.72
C VAL A 68 -18.33 6.65 -4.21
N LEU A 69 -17.32 6.27 -3.41
CA LEU A 69 -17.42 6.33 -1.95
C LEU A 69 -17.53 7.78 -1.46
N SER A 70 -16.69 8.68 -2.02
CA SER A 70 -16.70 10.09 -1.68
C SER A 70 -18.09 10.73 -1.91
N GLN A 71 -18.70 10.52 -3.07
CA GLN A 71 -20.04 11.07 -3.36
C GLN A 71 -21.13 10.47 -2.49
N ALA A 72 -21.12 9.15 -2.29
CA ALA A 72 -22.22 8.44 -1.62
C ALA A 72 -22.21 8.65 -0.09
N PHE A 73 -21.04 8.82 0.52
CA PHE A 73 -20.89 8.87 1.98
C PHE A 73 -20.20 10.15 2.47
N ARG A 74 -19.93 11.11 1.58
CA ARG A 74 -19.25 12.36 1.89
C ARG A 74 -17.87 12.15 2.54
N VAL A 75 -17.17 11.08 2.14
CA VAL A 75 -15.83 10.79 2.64
C VAL A 75 -14.80 11.61 1.85
N PRO A 76 -14.00 12.46 2.51
CA PRO A 76 -12.96 13.25 1.85
C PRO A 76 -11.80 12.37 1.38
N ALA A 77 -11.16 12.79 0.28
CA ALA A 77 -9.97 12.14 -0.29
C ALA A 77 -8.76 13.08 -0.16
N TYR A 78 -7.69 12.54 0.40
CA TYR A 78 -6.41 13.21 0.65
C TYR A 78 -5.35 12.65 -0.29
N THR A 79 -4.79 13.49 -1.14
CA THR A 79 -3.68 13.14 -2.03
C THR A 79 -3.05 14.42 -2.60
N SER A 80 -2.01 14.30 -3.42
CA SER A 80 -1.40 15.47 -4.03
C SER A 80 -2.32 16.11 -5.09
N GLU A 81 -2.05 17.38 -5.41
CA GLU A 81 -2.80 18.13 -6.42
C GLU A 81 -2.76 17.42 -7.78
N LYS A 82 -1.59 16.88 -8.17
CA LYS A 82 -1.40 16.18 -9.45
C LYS A 82 -2.26 14.91 -9.53
N VAL A 83 -2.34 14.15 -8.43
CA VAL A 83 -3.16 12.93 -8.37
C VAL A 83 -4.65 13.29 -8.44
N HIS A 84 -5.11 14.30 -7.70
CA HIS A 84 -6.49 14.79 -7.82
C HIS A 84 -6.82 15.22 -9.24
N HIS A 85 -5.94 16.01 -9.88
CA HIS A 85 -6.11 16.45 -11.27
C HIS A 85 -6.18 15.26 -12.23
N SER A 86 -5.27 14.30 -12.11
CA SER A 86 -5.25 13.10 -12.95
C SER A 86 -6.51 12.25 -12.78
N ILE A 87 -6.99 12.06 -11.55
CA ILE A 87 -8.27 11.38 -11.26
C ILE A 87 -9.44 12.07 -11.97
N GLN A 88 -9.48 13.42 -12.00
CA GLN A 88 -10.52 14.16 -12.71
C GLN A 88 -10.51 13.90 -14.22
N LEU A 89 -9.33 13.72 -14.82
CA LEU A 89 -9.17 13.45 -16.25
C LEU A 89 -9.32 11.96 -16.61
N ASN A 90 -9.16 11.04 -15.65
CA ASN A 90 -9.15 9.60 -15.91
C ASN A 90 -10.54 9.08 -16.33
N HIS A 91 -10.70 8.73 -17.61
CA HIS A 91 -11.96 8.24 -18.17
C HIS A 91 -12.44 6.89 -17.59
N PHE A 92 -11.55 6.09 -17.01
CA PHE A 92 -11.88 4.82 -16.37
C PHE A 92 -12.46 4.98 -14.96
N VAL A 93 -12.33 6.17 -14.37
CA VAL A 93 -12.94 6.50 -13.07
C VAL A 93 -14.31 7.11 -13.31
N SER A 94 -15.35 6.32 -13.14
CA SER A 94 -16.73 6.69 -13.51
C SER A 94 -17.31 7.84 -12.68
N LYS A 95 -16.92 7.95 -11.41
CA LYS A 95 -17.32 9.01 -10.49
C LYS A 95 -16.09 9.74 -9.97
N LYS A 96 -16.12 11.05 -9.99
CA LYS A 96 -15.01 11.90 -9.53
C LYS A 96 -15.20 12.29 -8.07
N VAL A 97 -14.11 12.57 -7.38
CA VAL A 97 -14.17 13.15 -6.04
C VAL A 97 -14.74 14.57 -6.15
N PRO A 98 -15.82 14.92 -5.42
CA PRO A 98 -16.33 16.29 -5.39
C PRO A 98 -15.25 17.27 -4.93
N THR A 99 -15.21 18.47 -5.51
CA THR A 99 -14.16 19.46 -5.25
C THR A 99 -14.08 19.85 -3.77
N ASP A 100 -15.21 19.93 -3.10
CA ASP A 100 -15.32 20.22 -1.67
C ASP A 100 -14.86 19.08 -0.74
N LEU A 101 -14.57 17.90 -1.30
CA LEU A 101 -14.02 16.72 -0.62
C LEU A 101 -12.60 16.38 -1.06
N GLN A 102 -12.00 17.21 -1.91
CA GLN A 102 -10.59 17.07 -2.31
C GLN A 102 -9.71 17.82 -1.30
N HIS A 103 -8.81 17.11 -0.65
CA HIS A 103 -7.82 17.69 0.24
C HIS A 103 -6.43 17.46 -0.32
N ILE A 104 -5.71 18.56 -0.58
CA ILE A 104 -4.35 18.51 -1.11
C ILE A 104 -3.38 18.30 0.05
N ILE A 105 -2.46 17.37 -0.12
CA ILE A 105 -1.34 17.11 0.79
C ILE A 105 -0.02 17.25 0.04
N ASN A 106 1.01 17.68 0.74
CA ASN A 106 2.36 17.83 0.19
C ASN A 106 3.31 16.82 0.82
N HIS A 107 4.30 16.34 0.04
CA HIS A 107 5.34 15.46 0.57
C HIS A 107 6.10 16.13 1.72
N GLY A 108 6.37 15.37 2.78
CA GLY A 108 7.06 15.84 3.99
C GLY A 108 6.15 16.60 4.97
N GLU A 109 4.95 16.99 4.57
CA GLU A 109 3.99 17.63 5.46
C GLU A 109 3.25 16.61 6.33
N THR A 110 3.18 16.89 7.63
CA THR A 110 2.42 16.07 8.58
C THR A 110 1.09 16.73 8.91
N PHE A 111 0.00 16.00 8.78
CA PHE A 111 -1.36 16.44 9.12
C PHE A 111 -2.08 15.42 9.99
N ALA A 112 -3.11 15.85 10.68
CA ALA A 112 -3.92 15.02 11.58
C ALA A 112 -5.25 14.64 10.95
N LEU A 113 -5.62 13.35 11.05
CA LEU A 113 -6.95 12.83 10.75
C LEU A 113 -7.47 12.04 11.95
N GLY A 114 -8.29 12.66 12.78
CA GLY A 114 -8.73 12.07 14.04
C GLY A 114 -7.53 11.66 14.91
N PRO A 115 -7.39 10.38 15.27
CA PRO A 115 -6.26 9.89 16.07
C PRO A 115 -4.96 9.66 15.27
N PHE A 116 -5.00 9.83 13.95
CA PHE A 116 -3.87 9.57 13.07
C PHE A 116 -3.03 10.83 12.82
N GLN A 117 -1.72 10.71 12.93
CA GLN A 117 -0.75 11.64 12.36
C GLN A 117 -0.19 11.03 11.08
N ILE A 118 -0.33 11.73 9.96
CA ILE A 118 -0.01 11.20 8.63
C ILE A 118 1.01 12.11 7.96
N THR A 119 2.07 11.52 7.44
CA THR A 119 3.05 12.20 6.59
C THR A 119 3.12 11.46 5.26
N SER A 120 2.98 12.18 4.15
CA SER A 120 3.20 11.62 2.82
C SER A 120 4.65 11.82 2.38
N PHE A 121 5.15 10.88 1.56
CA PHE A 121 6.47 10.99 0.94
C PHE A 121 6.43 10.49 -0.51
N ALA A 122 7.39 10.92 -1.32
CA ALA A 122 7.44 10.56 -2.72
C ALA A 122 7.87 9.11 -2.92
N VAL A 123 7.17 8.40 -3.82
CA VAL A 123 7.55 7.06 -4.29
C VAL A 123 7.67 7.12 -5.80
N PRO A 124 8.85 6.84 -6.39
CA PRO A 124 9.03 6.86 -7.84
C PRO A 124 8.15 5.81 -8.54
N HIS A 125 7.29 6.26 -9.46
CA HIS A 125 6.43 5.38 -10.26
C HIS A 125 6.02 6.07 -11.56
N ASP A 126 5.54 5.31 -12.55
CA ASP A 126 5.05 5.83 -13.84
C ASP A 126 3.59 6.32 -13.78
N SER A 127 3.30 7.17 -12.80
CA SER A 127 2.01 7.82 -12.55
C SER A 127 2.16 9.35 -12.55
N ALA A 128 1.07 10.10 -12.39
CA ALA A 128 1.13 11.56 -12.27
C ALA A 128 1.99 12.00 -11.07
N GLU A 129 1.84 11.30 -9.96
CA GLU A 129 2.64 11.36 -8.74
C GLU A 129 2.25 10.15 -7.88
N ASN A 130 3.18 9.60 -7.09
CA ASN A 130 2.87 8.50 -6.19
C ASN A 130 3.30 8.83 -4.76
N ASN A 131 2.38 8.62 -3.81
CA ASN A 131 2.55 8.90 -2.40
C ASN A 131 2.72 7.61 -1.60
N GLY A 132 3.81 7.51 -0.84
CA GLY A 132 3.87 6.63 0.31
C GLY A 132 3.33 7.34 1.55
N TYR A 133 2.98 6.59 2.59
CA TYR A 133 2.42 7.14 3.82
C TYR A 133 3.11 6.60 5.06
N ILE A 134 3.46 7.51 5.98
CA ILE A 134 3.83 7.23 7.36
C ILE A 134 2.61 7.57 8.21
N ILE A 135 2.04 6.58 8.90
CA ILE A 135 0.80 6.72 9.66
C ILE A 135 1.07 6.34 11.11
N LYS A 136 0.98 7.32 12.00
CA LYS A 136 1.22 7.13 13.43
C LYS A 136 -0.08 7.23 14.20
N ALA A 137 -0.36 6.23 15.03
CA ALA A 137 -1.47 6.20 15.98
C ALA A 137 -1.20 5.16 17.05
N ASP A 138 -1.71 5.32 18.26
CA ASP A 138 -1.66 4.33 19.36
C ASP A 138 -0.23 3.78 19.60
N ASN A 139 0.79 4.65 19.61
CA ASN A 139 2.21 4.31 19.75
C ASN A 139 2.75 3.36 18.66
N LYS A 140 2.05 3.24 17.55
CA LYS A 140 2.47 2.47 16.37
C LYS A 140 2.81 3.42 15.22
N CYS A 141 3.70 2.94 14.35
CA CYS A 141 4.06 3.60 13.11
C CYS A 141 3.90 2.58 11.98
N LEU A 142 2.85 2.74 11.17
CA LEU A 142 2.67 2.00 9.94
C LEU A 142 3.27 2.80 8.79
N VAL A 143 4.16 2.19 8.02
CA VAL A 143 4.65 2.74 6.76
C VAL A 143 4.05 1.92 5.62
N LEU A 144 3.48 2.60 4.62
CA LEU A 144 2.98 2.00 3.39
C LEU A 144 3.72 2.60 2.20
N MET A 145 4.30 1.73 1.37
CA MET A 145 4.86 2.07 0.07
C MET A 145 4.54 0.97 -0.94
N THR A 146 3.83 1.33 -1.98
CA THR A 146 3.43 0.44 -3.08
C THR A 146 3.75 1.09 -4.41
N ASP A 147 3.82 0.29 -5.46
CA ASP A 147 4.12 0.76 -6.82
C ASP A 147 5.45 1.53 -6.85
N ILE A 148 6.49 0.80 -6.40
CA ILE A 148 7.83 1.35 -6.21
C ILE A 148 8.65 1.09 -7.47
N GLY A 149 9.00 2.13 -8.21
CA GLY A 149 9.90 2.00 -9.37
C GLY A 149 11.35 1.72 -8.95
N HIS A 150 11.82 2.40 -7.92
CA HIS A 150 13.11 2.17 -7.27
C HIS A 150 13.11 2.75 -5.85
N PHE A 151 14.00 2.26 -5.00
CA PHE A 151 14.21 2.82 -3.67
C PHE A 151 15.07 4.09 -3.75
N THR A 152 14.62 5.15 -3.07
CA THR A 152 15.33 6.45 -2.99
C THR A 152 16.19 6.52 -1.72
N ASP A 153 17.10 7.50 -1.66
CA ASP A 153 18.00 7.71 -0.51
C ASP A 153 17.24 8.07 0.79
N GLU A 154 16.00 8.53 0.71
CA GLU A 154 15.18 8.89 1.88
C GLU A 154 14.44 7.67 2.48
N MET A 155 14.13 6.66 1.66
CA MET A 155 13.32 5.51 2.10
C MET A 155 13.96 4.67 3.23
N PRO A 156 15.29 4.51 3.32
CA PRO A 156 15.93 3.88 4.47
C PRO A 156 15.54 4.50 5.81
N ASP A 157 15.55 5.81 5.92
CA ASP A 157 15.21 6.50 7.17
C ASP A 157 13.70 6.47 7.45
N ILE A 158 12.87 6.36 6.41
CA ILE A 158 11.44 6.16 6.53
C ILE A 158 11.13 4.78 7.13
N ILE A 159 11.70 3.69 6.60
CA ILE A 159 11.38 2.34 7.10
C ILE A 159 11.98 2.04 8.46
N LYS A 160 13.09 2.68 8.85
CA LYS A 160 13.70 2.53 10.18
C LYS A 160 12.77 2.91 11.33
N GLN A 161 11.78 3.78 11.10
CA GLN A 161 10.81 4.19 12.13
C GLN A 161 9.57 3.28 12.17
N ALA A 162 9.41 2.35 11.22
CA ALA A 162 8.22 1.53 11.10
C ALA A 162 8.16 0.44 12.18
N THR A 163 7.07 0.41 12.94
CA THR A 163 6.68 -0.77 13.73
C THR A 163 6.02 -1.82 12.85
N HIS A 164 5.34 -1.37 11.80
CA HIS A 164 4.62 -2.16 10.81
C HIS A 164 4.90 -1.60 9.41
N LEU A 165 5.18 -2.47 8.46
CA LEU A 165 5.57 -2.06 7.11
C LEU A 165 4.74 -2.80 6.06
N ILE A 166 4.13 -2.04 5.15
CA ILE A 166 3.52 -2.56 3.92
C ILE A 166 4.41 -2.11 2.77
N ILE A 167 5.04 -3.06 2.09
CA ILE A 167 6.03 -2.78 1.04
C ILE A 167 5.80 -3.65 -0.18
N GLU A 168 5.98 -3.08 -1.36
CA GLU A 168 5.85 -3.81 -2.61
C GLU A 168 6.88 -4.93 -2.75
N SER A 169 6.42 -6.08 -3.32
CA SER A 169 7.25 -7.17 -3.83
C SER A 169 6.59 -7.69 -5.10
N ASN A 170 6.77 -6.97 -6.22
CA ASN A 170 5.88 -7.11 -7.36
C ASN A 170 6.16 -8.37 -8.17
N TYR A 171 7.41 -8.61 -8.58
CA TYR A 171 7.72 -9.70 -9.51
C TYR A 171 8.97 -10.50 -9.13
N ASP A 172 8.99 -11.76 -9.53
CA ASP A 172 10.19 -12.56 -9.62
C ASP A 172 10.89 -12.29 -10.97
N GLU A 173 12.19 -12.01 -10.93
CA GLU A 173 12.96 -11.59 -12.11
C GLU A 173 12.97 -12.68 -13.20
N ARG A 174 13.06 -13.96 -12.82
CA ARG A 174 13.06 -15.08 -13.76
C ARG A 174 11.67 -15.28 -14.35
N MET A 175 10.62 -15.19 -13.54
CA MET A 175 9.26 -15.31 -14.03
C MET A 175 8.93 -14.18 -15.01
N LEU A 176 9.36 -12.93 -14.72
CA LEU A 176 9.16 -11.81 -15.64
C LEU A 176 9.90 -12.00 -16.95
N ALA A 177 11.18 -12.39 -16.89
CA ALA A 177 12.02 -12.57 -18.08
C ALA A 177 11.54 -13.72 -18.99
N CYS A 178 11.03 -14.82 -18.40
CA CYS A 178 10.54 -16.00 -19.10
C CYS A 178 9.01 -16.00 -19.31
N GLY A 179 8.32 -14.98 -18.79
CA GLY A 179 6.86 -14.89 -18.77
C GLY A 179 6.26 -14.53 -20.13
N ARG A 180 4.92 -14.52 -20.18
CA ARG A 180 4.14 -14.28 -21.40
C ARG A 180 4.03 -12.81 -21.79
N TYR A 181 4.51 -11.89 -20.96
CA TYR A 181 4.39 -10.47 -21.27
C TYR A 181 5.29 -10.08 -22.46
N PRO A 182 4.81 -9.20 -23.35
CA PRO A 182 5.64 -8.62 -24.41
C PRO A 182 6.87 -7.94 -23.83
N LEU A 183 8.00 -8.00 -24.53
CA LEU A 183 9.28 -7.39 -24.08
C LEU A 183 9.14 -5.91 -23.68
N ARG A 184 8.28 -5.15 -24.37
CA ARG A 184 8.02 -3.76 -24.01
C ARG A 184 7.42 -3.63 -22.61
N LEU A 185 6.49 -4.53 -22.24
CA LEU A 185 5.87 -4.53 -20.91
C LEU A 185 6.83 -5.03 -19.85
N GLN A 186 7.63 -6.07 -20.14
CA GLN A 186 8.68 -6.54 -19.23
C GLN A 186 9.66 -5.41 -18.90
N LYS A 187 10.13 -4.67 -19.93
CA LYS A 187 11.02 -3.51 -19.76
C LYS A 187 10.37 -2.39 -18.96
N ARG A 188 9.08 -2.10 -19.18
CA ARG A 188 8.35 -1.11 -18.38
C ARG A 188 8.30 -1.52 -16.89
N ILE A 189 7.94 -2.78 -16.62
CA ILE A 189 7.83 -3.30 -15.25
C ILE A 189 9.18 -3.22 -14.51
N SER A 190 10.27 -3.63 -15.15
CA SER A 190 11.62 -3.65 -14.55
C SER A 190 12.38 -2.32 -14.70
N SER A 191 11.74 -1.27 -15.22
CA SER A 191 12.34 0.07 -15.27
C SER A 191 12.40 0.69 -13.88
N GLY A 192 13.24 1.72 -13.71
CA GLY A 192 13.30 2.49 -12.47
C GLY A 192 12.03 3.29 -12.11
N TYR A 193 10.98 3.21 -12.96
CA TYR A 193 9.66 3.80 -12.74
C TYR A 193 8.52 2.77 -12.82
N GLY A 194 8.84 1.48 -13.04
CA GLY A 194 7.85 0.41 -13.00
C GLY A 194 7.63 -0.09 -11.57
N HIS A 195 8.16 -1.29 -11.29
CA HIS A 195 8.01 -1.95 -9.99
C HIS A 195 9.33 -2.56 -9.51
N VAL A 196 9.43 -2.86 -8.22
CA VAL A 196 10.56 -3.58 -7.63
C VAL A 196 10.34 -5.09 -7.64
N SER A 197 11.44 -5.83 -7.84
CA SER A 197 11.43 -7.29 -7.77
C SER A 197 11.47 -7.80 -6.33
N ASN A 198 11.13 -9.09 -6.13
CA ASN A 198 11.27 -9.77 -4.84
C ASN A 198 12.70 -9.62 -4.28
N ARG A 199 13.71 -9.74 -5.14
CA ARG A 199 15.13 -9.61 -4.75
C ARG A 199 15.46 -8.19 -4.30
N GLN A 200 15.01 -7.16 -5.02
CA GLN A 200 15.27 -5.77 -4.66
C GLN A 200 14.61 -5.44 -3.31
N THR A 201 13.36 -5.85 -3.10
CA THR A 201 12.66 -5.67 -1.81
C THR A 201 13.37 -6.40 -0.68
N ALA A 202 13.76 -7.67 -0.88
CA ALA A 202 14.47 -8.47 0.11
C ALA A 202 15.82 -7.83 0.52
N GLN A 203 16.59 -7.35 -0.46
CA GLN A 203 17.85 -6.66 -0.22
C GLN A 203 17.66 -5.34 0.53
N PHE A 204 16.66 -4.54 0.13
CA PHE A 204 16.34 -3.28 0.80
C PHE A 204 15.93 -3.49 2.26
N LEU A 205 15.09 -4.49 2.53
CA LEU A 205 14.70 -4.87 3.89
C LEU A 205 15.91 -5.30 4.72
N ALA A 206 16.74 -6.21 4.20
CA ALA A 206 17.93 -6.71 4.92
C ALA A 206 18.93 -5.60 5.26
N GLN A 207 19.05 -4.57 4.42
CA GLN A 207 19.99 -3.47 4.62
C GLN A 207 19.46 -2.40 5.60
N HIS A 208 18.15 -2.20 5.70
CA HIS A 208 17.62 -0.98 6.30
C HIS A 208 16.56 -1.19 7.39
N ILE A 209 16.02 -2.40 7.56
CA ILE A 209 14.98 -2.63 8.56
C ILE A 209 15.51 -2.42 9.99
N ASN A 210 14.70 -1.81 10.85
CA ASN A 210 15.00 -1.70 12.27
C ASN A 210 14.45 -2.92 13.02
N ALA A 211 15.29 -3.93 13.23
CA ALA A 211 14.92 -5.20 13.85
C ALA A 211 14.41 -5.07 15.29
N GLN A 212 14.78 -4.00 16.01
CA GLN A 212 14.31 -3.78 17.38
C GLN A 212 12.89 -3.22 17.42
N LEU A 213 12.52 -2.45 16.40
CA LEU A 213 11.26 -1.73 16.34
C LEU A 213 10.20 -2.47 15.52
N THR A 214 10.59 -2.98 14.34
CA THR A 214 9.66 -3.60 13.39
C THR A 214 9.15 -4.93 13.90
N LYS A 215 7.83 -5.09 13.91
CA LYS A 215 7.12 -6.29 14.35
C LYS A 215 6.51 -7.07 13.20
N HIS A 216 6.04 -6.37 12.16
CA HIS A 216 5.34 -7.00 11.05
C HIS A 216 5.66 -6.34 9.72
N ILE A 217 5.90 -7.14 8.70
CA ILE A 217 6.11 -6.74 7.31
C ILE A 217 5.08 -7.46 6.45
N TRP A 218 4.31 -6.72 5.71
CA TRP A 218 3.41 -7.22 4.67
C TRP A 218 3.99 -6.92 3.29
N LEU A 219 4.25 -7.96 2.53
CA LEU A 219 4.60 -7.85 1.12
C LEU A 219 3.32 -7.63 0.32
N CYS A 220 3.26 -6.55 -0.43
CA CYS A 220 2.07 -6.12 -1.16
C CYS A 220 2.28 -6.08 -2.67
N HIS A 221 1.21 -5.84 -3.40
CA HIS A 221 1.16 -5.59 -4.85
C HIS A 221 1.87 -6.63 -5.72
N LEU A 222 1.71 -7.93 -5.40
CA LEU A 222 2.31 -9.02 -6.17
C LEU A 222 1.64 -9.16 -7.54
N SER A 223 2.46 -9.24 -8.60
CA SER A 223 2.01 -9.55 -9.95
C SER A 223 1.27 -10.89 -10.00
N ALA A 224 0.16 -10.94 -10.74
CA ALA A 224 -0.59 -12.17 -10.93
C ALA A 224 0.13 -13.17 -11.85
N GLU A 225 0.87 -12.66 -12.84
CA GLU A 225 1.52 -13.47 -13.89
C GLU A 225 3.00 -13.73 -13.59
N ASN A 226 3.67 -12.80 -12.93
CA ASN A 226 5.12 -12.83 -12.78
C ASN A 226 5.57 -12.98 -11.33
N ASN A 227 4.69 -13.46 -10.44
CA ASN A 227 5.03 -13.72 -9.05
C ASN A 227 4.16 -14.83 -8.45
N ILE A 228 4.73 -15.50 -7.45
CA ILE A 228 4.05 -16.48 -6.60
C ILE A 228 4.25 -16.06 -5.15
N PRO A 229 3.20 -15.99 -4.31
CA PRO A 229 3.31 -15.57 -2.91
C PRO A 229 4.44 -16.24 -2.14
N ARG A 230 4.64 -17.55 -2.36
CA ARG A 230 5.71 -18.32 -1.73
C ARG A 230 7.10 -17.81 -2.11
N ILE A 231 7.35 -17.48 -3.39
CA ILE A 231 8.66 -16.99 -3.86
C ILE A 231 8.96 -15.61 -3.24
N ALA A 232 7.98 -14.71 -3.21
CA ALA A 232 8.14 -13.39 -2.59
C ALA A 232 8.44 -13.51 -1.09
N LEU A 233 7.70 -14.38 -0.39
CA LEU A 233 7.91 -14.65 1.03
C LEU A 233 9.29 -15.24 1.31
N GLU A 234 9.69 -16.29 0.56
CA GLU A 234 10.99 -16.94 0.70
C GLU A 234 12.15 -15.98 0.45
N ALA A 235 12.06 -15.10 -0.56
CA ALA A 235 13.10 -14.11 -0.83
C ALA A 235 13.33 -13.16 0.35
N SER A 236 12.26 -12.59 0.89
CA SER A 236 12.36 -11.64 2.02
C SER A 236 12.75 -12.33 3.32
N THR A 237 12.16 -13.50 3.63
CA THR A 237 12.50 -14.23 4.87
C THR A 237 13.93 -14.75 4.86
N ALA A 238 14.43 -15.25 3.72
CA ALA A 238 15.81 -15.70 3.58
C ALA A 238 16.80 -14.55 3.81
N ALA A 239 16.58 -13.39 3.17
CA ALA A 239 17.47 -12.24 3.31
C ALA A 239 17.51 -11.69 4.76
N LEU A 240 16.36 -11.65 5.43
CA LEU A 240 16.31 -11.23 6.85
C LEU A 240 16.96 -12.27 7.78
N THR A 241 16.81 -13.56 7.50
CA THR A 241 17.47 -14.62 8.28
C THR A 241 18.98 -14.62 8.09
N GLU A 242 19.47 -14.33 6.87
CA GLU A 242 20.91 -14.25 6.55
C GLU A 242 21.63 -13.19 7.37
N ILE A 243 20.94 -12.08 7.70
CA ILE A 243 21.49 -11.04 8.58
C ILE A 243 21.26 -11.34 10.08
N GLY A 244 20.82 -12.54 10.43
CA GLY A 244 20.69 -13.01 11.81
C GLY A 244 19.37 -12.68 12.49
N LEU A 245 18.32 -12.28 11.77
CA LEU A 245 17.03 -11.98 12.36
C LEU A 245 16.15 -13.22 12.48
N ASN A 246 15.41 -13.30 13.58
CA ASN A 246 14.34 -14.29 13.74
C ASN A 246 13.12 -13.83 12.93
N VAL A 247 12.68 -14.65 11.98
CA VAL A 247 11.56 -14.35 11.11
C VAL A 247 10.49 -15.42 11.24
N ASN A 248 9.23 -15.01 11.36
CA ASN A 248 8.08 -15.89 11.52
C ASN A 248 8.19 -16.87 12.70
N THR A 249 8.89 -16.47 13.76
CA THR A 249 8.94 -17.13 15.07
C THR A 249 8.15 -16.31 16.09
N ASN A 250 7.90 -16.88 17.29
CA ASN A 250 7.10 -16.21 18.32
C ASN A 250 7.64 -14.83 18.72
N ASP A 251 8.98 -14.68 18.76
CA ASP A 251 9.66 -13.44 19.17
C ASP A 251 10.29 -12.70 17.97
N GLY A 252 10.02 -13.14 16.75
CA GLY A 252 10.62 -12.61 15.52
C GLY A 252 9.74 -11.60 14.80
N ILE A 253 10.32 -11.05 13.74
CA ILE A 253 9.58 -10.21 12.79
C ILE A 253 8.62 -11.12 11.99
N LYS A 254 7.34 -10.77 11.99
CA LYS A 254 6.36 -11.46 11.16
C LYS A 254 6.45 -10.93 9.73
N VAL A 255 6.58 -11.82 8.75
CA VAL A 255 6.56 -11.49 7.32
C VAL A 255 5.43 -12.26 6.65
N GLU A 256 4.52 -11.57 6.00
CA GLU A 256 3.36 -12.15 5.31
C GLU A 256 3.20 -11.53 3.93
N VAL A 257 2.50 -12.25 3.05
CA VAL A 257 2.13 -11.75 1.73
C VAL A 257 0.64 -11.39 1.74
N LEU A 258 0.31 -10.18 1.35
CA LEU A 258 -1.07 -9.75 1.16
C LEU A 258 -1.68 -10.39 -0.10
N ALA A 259 -2.86 -10.94 0.05
CA ALA A 259 -3.54 -11.59 -1.05
C ALA A 259 -4.08 -10.57 -2.07
N ARG A 260 -4.02 -10.94 -3.36
CA ARG A 260 -4.41 -10.05 -4.47
C ARG A 260 -5.91 -9.72 -4.51
N ARG A 261 -6.78 -10.59 -4.05
CA ARG A 261 -8.24 -10.45 -4.26
C ARG A 261 -9.09 -10.81 -3.04
N THR A 262 -8.46 -11.34 -2.00
CA THR A 262 -9.16 -11.74 -0.78
C THR A 262 -8.64 -10.93 0.40
N PRO A 263 -9.51 -10.51 1.31
CA PRO A 263 -9.05 -9.81 2.50
C PRO A 263 -8.09 -10.65 3.35
N SER A 264 -7.19 -9.97 4.02
CA SER A 264 -6.38 -10.56 5.09
C SER A 264 -7.22 -10.78 6.36
N LEU A 265 -6.65 -11.36 7.39
CA LEU A 265 -7.22 -11.24 8.71
C LEU A 265 -7.13 -9.80 9.21
N MET A 266 -8.10 -9.36 10.01
CA MET A 266 -7.98 -8.09 10.72
C MET A 266 -6.97 -8.27 11.84
N THR A 267 -5.92 -7.45 11.84
CA THR A 267 -4.80 -7.53 12.77
C THR A 267 -4.83 -6.32 13.70
N GLU A 268 -4.67 -6.56 14.98
CA GLU A 268 -4.35 -5.51 15.98
C GLU A 268 -2.85 -5.25 15.91
N LEU A 269 -2.47 -3.97 15.73
CA LEU A 269 -1.07 -3.58 15.57
C LEU A 269 -0.39 -3.32 16.91
#